data_6a57c976b567d41eebb130a9e5b9ed96
#
_entry.id   6a57c976b567d41eebb130a9e5b9ed96
#
_cell.length_a   1.000
_cell.length_b   1.000
_cell.length_c   1.000
_cell.angle_alpha   90.00
_cell.angle_beta   90.00
_cell.angle_gamma   90.00
#
_symmetry.space_group_name_H-M   'P 1'
#
loop_
_entity.id
_entity.type
_entity.pdbx_description
1 polymer ?
#
loop_
_entity_poly.entity_id
_entity_poly.type
_entity_poly.pdbx_seq_one_letter_code
_entity_poly.pdbx_strand_id
1 'polypeptide(L)'
;LLSRRQRQMCIRDRIDSMNFEEFAKNRHSVRDFAVGTVDESIIRKAVELAQTAPSACNRQSTRVHYIQNRDICKNVLDLQGGAKGHTVSSVIVLTSELSLYRHTSEFKTPYLDSGIYLMNLLYALTYYGIGTCPLIWNDDGEKAEEIRRFVDIPWSEQIVAIIQVGHYATNECKYAASNRRAVFDVLKIH
;
A
#
# COMPACT_ATOMS: atom_id res chain seq x y z
N LEU A 1 11.30 -14.23 -24.01
CA LEU A 1 10.95 -13.75 -22.66
C LEU A 1 11.75 -12.49 -22.36
N LEU A 2 11.07 -11.35 -22.15
CA LEU A 2 11.72 -10.08 -21.79
C LEU A 2 12.41 -10.19 -20.43
N SER A 3 13.61 -9.61 -20.28
CA SER A 3 14.29 -9.53 -19.00
C SER A 3 13.49 -8.69 -17.99
N ARG A 4 13.76 -8.86 -16.69
CA ARG A 4 13.10 -8.07 -15.61
C ARG A 4 13.23 -6.55 -15.85
N ARG A 5 14.39 -6.10 -16.34
CA ARG A 5 14.68 -4.69 -16.65
C ARG A 5 13.86 -4.19 -17.85
N GLN A 6 13.71 -5.01 -18.90
CA GLN A 6 12.90 -4.68 -20.06
C GLN A 6 11.40 -4.64 -19.73
N ARG A 7 10.91 -5.53 -18.85
CA ARG A 7 9.52 -5.50 -18.36
C ARG A 7 9.21 -4.22 -17.57
N GLN A 8 10.12 -3.79 -16.70
CA GLN A 8 9.98 -2.54 -15.96
C GLN A 8 9.97 -1.33 -16.89
N MET A 9 10.81 -1.29 -17.92
CA MET A 9 10.81 -0.24 -18.93
C MET A 9 9.47 -0.18 -19.67
N CYS A 10 8.96 -1.30 -20.18
CA CYS A 10 7.67 -1.31 -20.92
C CYS A 10 6.48 -0.84 -20.08
N ILE A 11 6.45 -1.14 -18.77
CA ILE A 11 5.40 -0.65 -17.87
C ILE A 11 5.57 0.86 -17.63
N ARG A 12 6.80 1.32 -17.42
CA ARG A 12 7.11 2.73 -17.17
C ARG A 12 6.79 3.60 -18.38
N ASP A 13 7.24 3.22 -19.57
CA ASP A 13 6.96 3.96 -20.83
C ASP A 13 5.45 4.12 -21.07
N ARG A 14 4.67 3.09 -20.72
CA ARG A 14 3.21 3.15 -20.80
C ARG A 14 2.60 4.10 -19.77
N ILE A 15 3.14 4.14 -18.56
CA ILE A 15 2.65 5.03 -17.48
C ILE A 15 3.01 6.48 -17.79
N ASP A 16 4.23 6.74 -18.26
CA ASP A 16 4.72 8.09 -18.58
C ASP A 16 3.91 8.76 -19.73
N SER A 17 3.20 7.97 -20.56
CA SER A 17 2.33 8.47 -21.62
C SER A 17 0.87 8.69 -21.20
N MET A 18 0.47 8.23 -19.99
CA MET A 18 -0.92 8.33 -19.51
C MET A 18 -1.20 9.70 -18.88
N ASN A 19 -2.38 10.25 -19.16
CA ASN A 19 -2.91 11.31 -18.34
C ASN A 19 -3.38 10.77 -16.96
N PHE A 20 -3.64 11.65 -16.00
CA PHE A 20 -4.01 11.25 -14.64
C PHE A 20 -5.28 10.38 -14.58
N GLU A 21 -6.28 10.68 -15.42
CA GLU A 21 -7.54 9.91 -15.44
C GLU A 21 -7.29 8.45 -15.87
N GLU A 22 -6.54 8.25 -16.93
CA GLU A 22 -6.14 6.92 -17.40
C GLU A 22 -5.28 6.20 -16.37
N PHE A 23 -4.32 6.89 -15.79
CA PHE A 23 -3.45 6.35 -14.74
C PHE A 23 -4.26 5.87 -13.53
N ALA A 24 -5.18 6.70 -13.03
CA ALA A 24 -6.01 6.37 -11.87
C ALA A 24 -6.94 5.18 -12.15
N LYS A 25 -7.52 5.08 -13.35
CA LYS A 25 -8.37 3.97 -13.79
C LYS A 25 -7.58 2.66 -13.94
N ASN A 26 -6.30 2.74 -14.31
CA ASN A 26 -5.44 1.57 -14.51
C ASN A 26 -4.76 1.04 -13.24
N ARG A 27 -4.85 1.75 -12.10
CA ARG A 27 -4.35 1.22 -10.82
C ARG A 27 -5.26 0.09 -10.32
N HIS A 28 -4.73 -1.10 -10.19
CA HIS A 28 -5.45 -2.29 -9.71
C HIS A 28 -4.76 -2.94 -8.53
N SER A 29 -5.50 -3.75 -7.75
CA SER A 29 -4.93 -4.62 -6.73
C SER A 29 -4.32 -5.85 -7.39
N VAL A 30 -2.99 -5.96 -7.32
CA VAL A 30 -2.19 -7.05 -7.87
C VAL A 30 -2.09 -8.16 -6.83
N ARG A 31 -2.34 -9.41 -7.22
CA ARG A 31 -2.27 -10.58 -6.34
C ARG A 31 -1.29 -11.65 -6.82
N ASP A 32 -0.76 -11.44 -8.02
CA ASP A 32 0.24 -12.31 -8.63
C ASP A 32 1.53 -11.52 -8.85
N PHE A 33 2.53 -11.83 -8.05
CA PHE A 33 3.79 -11.11 -8.01
C PHE A 33 4.93 -11.99 -8.51
N ALA A 34 5.90 -11.37 -9.17
CA ALA A 34 7.17 -12.02 -9.47
C ALA A 34 7.92 -12.34 -8.16
N VAL A 35 8.68 -13.43 -8.19
CA VAL A 35 9.56 -13.78 -7.07
C VAL A 35 10.63 -12.70 -6.88
N GLY A 36 10.85 -12.29 -5.63
CA GLY A 36 11.87 -11.31 -5.23
C GLY A 36 11.28 -10.08 -4.58
N THR A 37 12.16 -9.23 -4.08
CA THR A 37 11.83 -7.98 -3.38
C THR A 37 11.85 -6.78 -4.33
N VAL A 38 11.23 -5.69 -3.92
CA VAL A 38 11.35 -4.39 -4.58
C VAL A 38 12.62 -3.70 -4.06
N ASP A 39 13.36 -3.05 -4.94
CA ASP A 39 14.54 -2.28 -4.56
C ASP A 39 14.16 -1.15 -3.59
N GLU A 40 14.94 -1.00 -2.53
CA GLU A 40 14.70 0.01 -1.49
C GLU A 40 14.69 1.43 -2.06
N SER A 41 15.50 1.72 -3.07
CA SER A 41 15.53 3.03 -3.72
C SER A 41 14.21 3.40 -4.39
N ILE A 42 13.47 2.41 -4.91
CA ILE A 42 12.14 2.61 -5.49
C ILE A 42 11.14 2.90 -4.38
N ILE A 43 11.20 2.16 -3.27
CA ILE A 43 10.33 2.39 -2.11
C ILE A 43 10.56 3.79 -1.54
N ARG A 44 11.83 4.23 -1.39
CA ARG A 44 12.15 5.58 -0.92
C ARG A 44 11.55 6.67 -1.80
N LYS A 45 11.68 6.55 -3.12
CA LYS A 45 11.06 7.49 -4.08
C LYS A 45 9.53 7.49 -3.99
N ALA A 46 8.92 6.32 -3.80
CA ALA A 46 7.47 6.22 -3.66
C ALA A 46 6.98 6.84 -2.35
N VAL A 47 7.71 6.64 -1.25
CA VAL A 47 7.43 7.29 0.04
C VAL A 47 7.60 8.81 -0.06
N GLU A 48 8.67 9.30 -0.68
CA GLU A 48 8.89 10.73 -0.91
C GLU A 48 7.72 11.35 -1.68
N LEU A 49 7.27 10.71 -2.76
CA LEU A 49 6.11 11.20 -3.50
C LEU A 49 4.82 11.10 -2.67
N ALA A 50 4.64 10.03 -1.89
CA ALA A 50 3.47 9.86 -1.03
C ALA A 50 3.38 10.93 0.09
N GLN A 51 4.51 11.47 0.55
CA GLN A 51 4.58 12.53 1.56
C GLN A 51 3.95 13.85 1.12
N THR A 52 3.61 14.02 -0.17
CA THR A 52 2.81 15.15 -0.65
C THR A 52 1.35 15.09 -0.19
N ALA A 53 0.91 13.97 0.39
CA ALA A 53 -0.43 13.81 0.95
C ALA A 53 -0.68 14.84 2.08
N PRO A 54 -1.83 15.51 2.10
CA PRO A 54 -2.20 16.35 3.22
C PRO A 54 -2.49 15.52 4.47
N SER A 55 -2.32 16.13 5.64
CA SER A 55 -2.73 15.55 6.93
C SER A 55 -3.32 16.64 7.83
N ALA A 56 -4.14 16.27 8.79
CA ALA A 56 -4.73 17.19 9.74
C ALA A 56 -3.65 18.00 10.45
N CYS A 57 -3.71 19.32 10.36
CA CYS A 57 -2.71 20.27 10.92
C CYS A 57 -1.27 19.96 10.47
N ASN A 58 -1.10 19.32 9.33
CA ASN A 58 0.20 18.88 8.81
C ASN A 58 0.99 18.00 9.80
N ARG A 59 0.30 17.14 10.55
CA ARG A 59 0.94 16.28 11.58
C ARG A 59 1.85 15.20 11.00
N GLN A 60 1.60 14.75 9.76
CA GLN A 60 2.43 13.77 9.08
C GLN A 60 2.68 12.52 9.94
N SER A 61 1.62 11.99 10.52
CA SER A 61 1.66 10.90 11.49
C SER A 61 1.96 9.52 10.89
N THR A 62 1.78 9.36 9.57
CA THR A 62 1.91 8.07 8.91
C THR A 62 3.37 7.60 8.87
N ARG A 63 3.59 6.31 9.15
CA ARG A 63 4.88 5.62 9.03
C ARG A 63 4.76 4.44 8.08
N VAL A 64 5.86 4.11 7.41
CA VAL A 64 5.94 3.05 6.39
C VAL A 64 7.01 2.05 6.81
N HIS A 65 6.60 0.88 7.29
CA HIS A 65 7.50 -0.21 7.64
C HIS A 65 7.61 -1.15 6.44
N TYR A 66 8.71 -1.08 5.72
CA TYR A 66 8.95 -1.92 4.54
C TYR A 66 9.73 -3.18 4.92
N ILE A 67 9.17 -4.33 4.60
CA ILE A 67 9.68 -5.65 4.96
C ILE A 67 10.10 -6.39 3.69
N GLN A 68 11.38 -6.80 3.66
CA GLN A 68 11.97 -7.58 2.56
C GLN A 68 12.22 -9.05 2.93
N ASN A 69 12.39 -9.34 4.22
CA ASN A 69 12.60 -10.70 4.68
C ASN A 69 11.37 -11.55 4.38
N ARG A 70 11.56 -12.61 3.59
CA ARG A 70 10.47 -13.44 3.07
C ARG A 70 9.68 -14.15 4.16
N ASP A 71 10.36 -14.61 5.21
CA ASP A 71 9.71 -15.35 6.30
C ASP A 71 8.88 -14.38 7.16
N ILE A 72 9.38 -13.18 7.41
CA ILE A 72 8.62 -12.12 8.10
C ILE A 72 7.42 -11.70 7.24
N CYS A 73 7.61 -11.48 5.92
CA CYS A 73 6.50 -11.18 5.02
C CYS A 73 5.42 -12.25 5.07
N LYS A 74 5.81 -13.52 5.04
CA LYS A 74 4.88 -14.65 5.14
C LYS A 74 4.12 -14.63 6.45
N ASN A 75 4.80 -14.46 7.58
CA ASN A 75 4.18 -14.43 8.90
C ASN A 75 3.16 -13.28 9.02
N VAL A 76 3.51 -12.07 8.55
CA VAL A 76 2.61 -10.91 8.54
C VAL A 76 1.37 -11.18 7.66
N LEU A 77 1.54 -11.78 6.49
CA LEU A 77 0.43 -12.11 5.59
C LEU A 77 -0.45 -13.25 6.14
N ASP A 78 0.13 -14.23 6.80
CA ASP A 78 -0.62 -15.32 7.45
C ASP A 78 -1.48 -14.79 8.61
N LEU A 79 -0.95 -13.87 9.43
CA LEU A 79 -1.70 -13.18 10.49
C LEU A 79 -2.84 -12.33 9.92
N GLN A 80 -2.58 -11.62 8.81
CA GLN A 80 -3.59 -10.82 8.13
C GLN A 80 -4.71 -11.70 7.53
N GLY A 81 -4.38 -12.86 6.99
CA GLY A 81 -5.33 -13.91 6.56
C GLY A 81 -5.96 -13.73 5.18
N GLY A 82 -5.91 -12.55 4.56
CA GLY A 82 -6.56 -12.26 3.27
C GLY A 82 -5.68 -12.52 2.03
N ALA A 83 -4.43 -12.90 2.22
CA ALA A 83 -3.47 -13.12 1.13
C ALA A 83 -3.25 -14.61 0.79
N LYS A 84 -4.19 -15.48 1.17
CA LYS A 84 -4.08 -16.94 0.87
C LYS A 84 -3.98 -17.16 -0.64
N GLY A 85 -2.95 -17.90 -1.04
CA GLY A 85 -2.69 -18.24 -2.46
C GLY A 85 -1.96 -17.13 -3.23
N HIS A 86 -1.64 -16.00 -2.61
CA HIS A 86 -0.80 -15.00 -3.23
C HIS A 86 0.68 -15.42 -3.20
N THR A 87 1.43 -15.04 -4.22
CA THR A 87 2.89 -15.17 -4.19
C THR A 87 3.44 -14.22 -3.13
N VAL A 88 4.26 -14.74 -2.21
CA VAL A 88 4.92 -13.91 -1.20
C VAL A 88 5.99 -13.04 -1.86
N SER A 89 5.81 -11.75 -1.76
CA SER A 89 6.75 -10.70 -2.19
C SER A 89 7.15 -9.84 -0.98
N SER A 90 7.41 -8.58 -1.14
CA SER A 90 7.61 -7.65 -0.02
C SER A 90 6.27 -7.20 0.57
N VAL A 91 6.32 -6.72 1.81
CA VAL A 91 5.14 -6.20 2.53
C VAL A 91 5.47 -4.81 3.08
N ILE A 92 4.49 -3.94 3.08
CA ILE A 92 4.48 -2.68 3.83
C ILE A 92 3.43 -2.82 4.95
N VAL A 93 3.83 -2.54 6.18
CA VAL A 93 2.90 -2.26 7.28
C VAL A 93 2.82 -0.74 7.41
N LEU A 94 1.63 -0.20 7.18
CA LEU A 94 1.36 1.22 7.30
C LEU A 94 0.81 1.50 8.69
N THR A 95 1.42 2.45 9.38
CA THR A 95 1.03 2.82 10.74
C THR A 95 0.78 4.31 10.86
N SER A 96 0.17 4.72 11.97
CA SER A 96 0.00 6.12 12.38
C SER A 96 0.53 6.32 13.79
N GLU A 97 1.42 7.30 13.97
CA GLU A 97 1.97 7.70 15.26
C GLU A 97 0.90 8.44 16.07
N LEU A 98 0.39 7.78 17.11
CA LEU A 98 -0.73 8.29 17.92
C LEU A 98 -0.35 9.44 18.85
N SER A 99 0.91 9.54 19.26
CA SER A 99 1.39 10.62 20.16
C SER A 99 1.25 12.01 19.56
N LEU A 100 1.04 12.11 18.25
CA LEU A 100 0.81 13.38 17.55
C LEU A 100 -0.64 13.88 17.65
N TYR A 101 -1.56 13.09 18.20
CA TYR A 101 -2.97 13.44 18.41
C TYR A 101 -3.21 13.68 19.90
N ARG A 102 -3.75 14.84 20.23
CA ARG A 102 -3.82 15.32 21.62
C ARG A 102 -5.18 15.11 22.29
N HIS A 103 -6.24 14.94 21.48
CA HIS A 103 -7.61 14.93 21.98
C HIS A 103 -8.29 13.60 21.63
N THR A 104 -9.07 13.08 22.54
CA THR A 104 -9.88 11.85 22.32
C THR A 104 -10.90 12.02 21.19
N SER A 105 -11.33 13.25 20.89
CA SER A 105 -12.20 13.55 19.75
C SER A 105 -11.54 13.29 18.39
N GLU A 106 -10.21 13.19 18.36
CA GLU A 106 -9.42 12.94 17.15
C GLU A 106 -9.21 11.45 16.83
N PHE A 107 -9.87 10.54 17.57
CA PHE A 107 -9.60 9.09 17.47
C PHE A 107 -9.76 8.48 16.05
N LYS A 108 -10.50 9.14 15.14
CA LYS A 108 -10.65 8.73 13.74
C LYS A 108 -9.62 9.38 12.82
N THR A 109 -9.00 10.47 13.23
CA THR A 109 -8.08 11.26 12.40
C THR A 109 -6.83 10.47 11.98
N PRO A 110 -6.22 9.62 12.83
CA PRO A 110 -5.11 8.76 12.42
C PRO A 110 -5.44 7.89 11.21
N TYR A 111 -6.64 7.32 11.17
CA TYR A 111 -7.09 6.46 10.06
C TYR A 111 -7.40 7.28 8.80
N LEU A 112 -7.99 8.47 8.95
CA LEU A 112 -8.27 9.37 7.83
C LEU A 112 -6.97 9.83 7.17
N ASP A 113 -6.04 10.38 7.94
CA ASP A 113 -4.75 10.87 7.45
C ASP A 113 -3.95 9.74 6.77
N SER A 114 -3.90 8.57 7.42
CA SER A 114 -3.21 7.41 6.86
C SER A 114 -3.92 6.85 5.62
N GLY A 115 -5.24 6.94 5.53
CA GLY A 115 -6.01 6.54 4.34
C GLY A 115 -5.71 7.43 3.14
N ILE A 116 -5.60 8.75 3.34
CA ILE A 116 -5.19 9.72 2.31
C ILE A 116 -3.76 9.42 1.86
N TYR A 117 -2.84 9.24 2.81
CA TYR A 117 -1.45 8.87 2.53
C TYR A 117 -1.36 7.53 1.79
N LEU A 118 -2.12 6.51 2.23
CA LEU A 118 -2.16 5.20 1.60
C LEU A 118 -2.48 5.32 0.10
N MET A 119 -3.49 6.10 -0.27
CA MET A 119 -3.85 6.24 -1.68
C MET A 119 -2.72 6.89 -2.48
N ASN A 120 -2.05 7.92 -1.95
CA ASN A 120 -0.87 8.52 -2.59
C ASN A 120 0.26 7.49 -2.73
N LEU A 121 0.51 6.66 -1.71
CA LEU A 121 1.54 5.63 -1.76
C LEU A 121 1.23 4.57 -2.85
N LEU A 122 -0.04 4.15 -2.96
CA LEU A 122 -0.45 3.21 -4.00
C LEU A 122 -0.25 3.80 -5.41
N TYR A 123 -0.56 5.08 -5.61
CA TYR A 123 -0.29 5.77 -6.87
C TYR A 123 1.21 5.88 -7.13
N ALA A 124 2.00 6.29 -6.14
CA ALA A 124 3.45 6.42 -6.27
C ALA A 124 4.12 5.09 -6.64
N LEU A 125 3.76 4.00 -5.96
CA LEU A 125 4.27 2.66 -6.27
C LEU A 125 3.86 2.22 -7.69
N THR A 126 2.61 2.45 -8.08
CA THR A 126 2.13 2.16 -9.43
C THR A 126 2.90 2.97 -10.48
N TYR A 127 3.14 4.26 -10.23
CA TYR A 127 3.94 5.14 -11.09
C TYR A 127 5.36 4.60 -11.31
N TYR A 128 5.97 4.05 -10.25
CA TYR A 128 7.29 3.40 -10.36
C TYR A 128 7.23 1.95 -10.86
N GLY A 129 6.09 1.50 -11.40
CA GLY A 129 5.93 0.16 -11.99
C GLY A 129 5.87 -0.97 -10.98
N ILE A 130 5.45 -0.69 -9.75
CA ILE A 130 5.30 -1.65 -8.66
C ILE A 130 3.83 -2.00 -8.47
N GLY A 131 3.54 -3.29 -8.50
CA GLY A 131 2.21 -3.82 -8.18
C GLY A 131 1.93 -3.75 -6.67
N THR A 132 0.69 -3.44 -6.32
CA THR A 132 0.26 -3.32 -4.93
C THR A 132 -1.04 -4.06 -4.67
N CYS A 133 -1.19 -4.62 -3.47
CA CYS A 133 -2.46 -5.13 -2.96
C CYS A 133 -2.68 -4.64 -1.53
N PRO A 134 -3.45 -3.58 -1.30
CA PRO A 134 -3.85 -3.19 0.05
C PRO A 134 -4.79 -4.25 0.63
N LEU A 135 -4.50 -4.69 1.83
CA LEU A 135 -5.24 -5.69 2.58
C LEU A 135 -5.90 -5.00 3.77
N ILE A 136 -7.15 -5.35 4.04
CA ILE A 136 -7.85 -4.82 5.21
C ILE A 136 -7.15 -5.27 6.49
N TRP A 137 -7.00 -4.37 7.44
CA TRP A 137 -6.55 -4.68 8.77
C TRP A 137 -7.67 -4.39 9.77
N ASN A 138 -8.15 -5.44 10.40
CA ASN A 138 -9.02 -5.31 11.56
C ASN A 138 -8.11 -5.37 12.77
N ASP A 139 -8.18 -4.35 13.62
CA ASP A 139 -7.33 -4.25 14.80
C ASP A 139 -7.63 -5.39 15.77
N ASP A 140 -6.93 -6.51 15.55
CA ASP A 140 -6.92 -7.67 16.41
C ASP A 140 -5.69 -7.52 17.32
N GLY A 141 -5.92 -7.22 18.58
CA GLY A 141 -4.84 -6.91 19.55
C GLY A 141 -3.74 -7.96 19.59
N GLU A 142 -4.07 -9.25 19.59
CA GLU A 142 -3.08 -10.35 19.64
C GLU A 142 -2.25 -10.39 18.36
N LYS A 143 -2.88 -10.32 17.21
CA LYS A 143 -2.17 -10.31 15.91
C LYS A 143 -1.34 -9.06 15.73
N ALA A 144 -1.82 -7.90 16.20
CA ALA A 144 -1.06 -6.67 16.16
C ALA A 144 0.21 -6.77 17.00
N GLU A 145 0.14 -7.38 18.19
CA GLU A 145 1.31 -7.64 19.02
C GLU A 145 2.33 -8.55 18.33
N GLU A 146 1.88 -9.62 17.67
CA GLU A 146 2.77 -10.50 16.95
C GLU A 146 3.46 -9.78 15.77
N ILE A 147 2.74 -8.98 14.99
CA ILE A 147 3.34 -8.17 13.91
C ILE A 147 4.38 -7.21 14.48
N ARG A 148 4.10 -6.54 15.61
CA ARG A 148 5.04 -5.63 16.26
C ARG A 148 6.35 -6.32 16.64
N ARG A 149 6.28 -7.58 17.14
CA ARG A 149 7.48 -8.36 17.49
C ARG A 149 8.32 -8.71 16.26
N PHE A 150 7.69 -8.99 15.10
CA PHE A 150 8.42 -9.30 13.87
C PHE A 150 9.06 -8.09 13.21
N VAL A 151 8.47 -6.89 13.37
CA VAL A 151 8.80 -5.71 12.57
C VAL A 151 9.36 -4.57 13.43
N ASP A 152 9.43 -4.76 14.75
CA ASP A 152 9.86 -3.73 15.72
C ASP A 152 9.07 -2.41 15.62
N ILE A 153 7.73 -2.53 15.56
CA ILE A 153 6.85 -1.37 15.47
C ILE A 153 6.58 -0.83 16.89
N PRO A 154 6.84 0.47 17.17
CA PRO A 154 6.58 1.06 18.47
C PRO A 154 5.12 0.96 18.90
N TRP A 155 4.88 0.87 20.20
CA TRP A 155 3.51 0.85 20.75
C TRP A 155 2.74 2.16 20.53
N SER A 156 3.44 3.27 20.32
CA SER A 156 2.84 4.55 19.98
C SER A 156 2.25 4.59 18.56
N GLU A 157 2.56 3.61 17.73
CA GLU A 157 2.08 3.53 16.36
C GLU A 157 0.90 2.57 16.23
N GLN A 158 -0.23 3.03 15.69
CA GLN A 158 -1.37 2.21 15.34
C GLN A 158 -1.18 1.59 13.95
N ILE A 159 -1.31 0.28 13.82
CA ILE A 159 -1.33 -0.38 12.50
C ILE A 159 -2.64 -0.01 11.80
N VAL A 160 -2.53 0.53 10.59
CA VAL A 160 -3.68 1.00 9.79
C VAL A 160 -3.98 0.08 8.62
N ALA A 161 -2.95 -0.35 7.92
CA ALA A 161 -3.11 -1.21 6.75
C ALA A 161 -1.87 -2.08 6.52
N ILE A 162 -2.07 -3.21 5.87
CA ILE A 162 -1.01 -4.07 5.36
C ILE A 162 -1.09 -4.04 3.85
N ILE A 163 0.03 -3.80 3.16
CA ILE A 163 0.08 -3.70 1.71
C ILE A 163 1.11 -4.71 1.19
N GLN A 164 0.66 -5.65 0.39
CA GLN A 164 1.58 -6.49 -0.37
C GLN A 164 2.11 -5.70 -1.57
N VAL A 165 3.42 -5.71 -1.76
CA VAL A 165 4.09 -4.95 -2.83
C VAL A 165 5.11 -5.84 -3.56
N GLY A 166 5.22 -5.69 -4.87
CA GLY A 166 6.14 -6.51 -5.66
C GLY A 166 6.12 -6.15 -7.14
N HIS A 167 7.04 -6.73 -7.88
CA HIS A 167 7.01 -6.64 -9.33
C HIS A 167 5.87 -7.50 -9.88
N TYR A 168 5.30 -7.09 -11.00
CA TYR A 168 4.28 -7.87 -11.70
C TYR A 168 4.88 -9.21 -12.16
N ALA A 169 4.13 -10.32 -11.98
CA ALA A 169 4.56 -11.65 -12.41
C ALA A 169 4.71 -11.75 -13.93
N THR A 170 3.76 -11.14 -14.65
CA THR A 170 3.72 -11.09 -16.12
C THR A 170 3.27 -9.72 -16.60
N ASN A 171 3.49 -9.42 -17.89
CA ASN A 171 2.96 -8.19 -18.50
C ASN A 171 1.43 -8.23 -18.68
N GLU A 172 0.82 -9.43 -18.61
CA GLU A 172 -0.61 -9.67 -18.75
C GLU A 172 -1.21 -10.08 -17.40
N CYS A 173 -1.00 -9.27 -16.35
CA CYS A 173 -1.62 -9.53 -15.06
C CYS A 173 -3.15 -9.48 -15.18
N LYS A 174 -3.81 -10.53 -14.76
CA LYS A 174 -5.27 -10.55 -14.62
C LYS A 174 -5.65 -9.86 -13.32
N TYR A 175 -6.55 -8.91 -13.40
CA TYR A 175 -7.10 -8.20 -12.24
C TYR A 175 -8.55 -8.61 -12.02
N ALA A 176 -8.96 -8.70 -10.76
CA ALA A 176 -10.37 -8.86 -10.44
C ALA A 176 -11.12 -7.59 -10.90
N ALA A 177 -12.13 -7.78 -11.73
CA ALA A 177 -13.05 -6.70 -12.09
C ALA A 177 -13.81 -6.26 -10.84
N SER A 178 -13.71 -4.98 -10.49
CA SER A 178 -14.41 -4.39 -9.36
C SER A 178 -15.37 -3.34 -9.88
N ASN A 179 -16.66 -3.67 -9.88
CA ASN A 179 -17.69 -2.72 -10.26
C ASN A 179 -17.68 -1.50 -9.32
N ARG A 180 -17.96 -0.33 -9.87
CA ARG A 180 -18.12 0.90 -9.10
C ARG A 180 -19.59 1.26 -9.05
N ARG A 181 -20.00 1.87 -7.93
CA ARG A 181 -21.33 2.45 -7.83
C ARG A 181 -21.51 3.56 -8.86
N ALA A 182 -22.72 3.77 -9.32
CA ALA A 182 -23.01 4.89 -10.20
C ALA A 182 -22.81 6.23 -9.46
N VAL A 183 -22.48 7.27 -10.19
CA VAL A 183 -22.18 8.58 -9.59
C VAL A 183 -23.35 9.11 -8.77
N PHE A 184 -24.59 8.93 -9.25
CA PHE A 184 -25.80 9.41 -8.55
C PHE A 184 -26.05 8.71 -7.21
N ASP A 185 -25.49 7.49 -6.98
CA ASP A 185 -25.57 6.80 -5.68
C ASP A 185 -24.66 7.45 -4.64
N VAL A 186 -23.59 8.10 -5.09
CA VAL A 186 -22.52 8.64 -4.24
C VAL A 186 -22.63 10.16 -4.12
N LEU A 187 -22.89 10.87 -5.23
CA LEU A 187 -23.00 12.33 -5.25
C LEU A 187 -24.42 12.76 -4.87
N LYS A 188 -24.53 13.64 -3.88
CA LYS A 188 -25.74 14.35 -3.54
C LYS A 188 -25.51 15.84 -3.73
N ILE A 189 -26.36 16.48 -4.53
CA ILE A 189 -26.34 17.93 -4.79
C ILE A 189 -27.49 18.53 -4.00
N HIS A 190 -27.20 19.53 -3.15
CA HIS A 190 -28.17 20.22 -2.31
C HIS A 190 -28.30 21.67 -2.72
#